data_c48bdf8d42dfde33f7fd2abf350e0329
#
_entry.id   c48bdf8d42dfde33f7fd2abf350e0329
#
_cell.length_a   1.000
_cell.length_b   1.000
_cell.length_c   1.000
_cell.angle_alpha   90.00
_cell.angle_beta   90.00
_cell.angle_gamma   90.00
#
_symmetry.space_group_name_H-M   'P 1'
#
loop_
_entity.id
_entity.type
_entity.pdbx_description
1 polymer ?
#
loop_
_entity_poly.entity_id
_entity_poly.type
_entity_poly.pdbx_seq_one_letter_code
_entity_poly.pdbx_strand_id
1 'polypeptide(L)'
;MIRKIICLLTLAVAFAGCTKDEWPDQPDWSRIPDPSIPVDDGFMKPAACSNTIVAHRGGASECGAPDNSMAALEYAMSLGCYGMECDIYWTKDDDIIVAHADGDCKVNNLQPWTATVAELRAAGRLSNGEELPTLEEFIRRVMVEGNCTRLVLDVKRVDKPYAQPEYVVNAARRACEIVTEMKAKHFVELICTGFNLDAMKAAHNFAVIADVPIGMN
;
A
#
# COMPACT_ATOMS: atom_id res chain seq x y z
N MET A 1 58.28 21.97 11.37
CA MET A 1 58.23 20.82 10.46
C MET A 1 57.33 19.68 10.94
N ILE A 2 56.92 19.64 12.20
CA ILE A 2 56.12 18.50 12.80
C ILE A 2 54.63 18.62 12.57
N ARG A 3 54.08 19.83 12.30
CA ARG A 3 52.60 20.02 12.10
C ARG A 3 52.06 19.58 10.72
N LYS A 4 52.92 19.42 9.71
CA LYS A 4 52.49 18.98 8.37
C LYS A 4 52.41 17.46 8.21
N ILE A 5 53.04 16.69 9.09
CA ILE A 5 53.08 15.24 9.03
C ILE A 5 51.83 14.62 9.71
N ILE A 6 51.26 15.30 10.71
CA ILE A 6 50.08 14.82 11.44
C ILE A 6 48.79 14.96 10.59
N CYS A 7 48.71 15.97 9.69
CA CYS A 7 47.53 16.12 8.81
C CYS A 7 47.49 15.09 7.67
N LEU A 8 48.60 14.51 7.26
CA LEU A 8 48.61 13.47 6.20
C LEU A 8 48.30 12.09 6.73
N LEU A 9 48.57 11.79 8.01
CA LEU A 9 48.22 10.49 8.61
C LEU A 9 46.74 10.37 8.97
N THR A 10 46.07 11.48 9.30
CA THR A 10 44.63 11.44 9.61
C THR A 10 43.75 11.33 8.36
N LEU A 11 44.26 11.75 7.20
CA LEU A 11 43.51 11.61 5.94
C LEU A 11 43.60 10.18 5.37
N ALA A 12 44.68 9.43 5.67
CA ALA A 12 44.85 8.06 5.20
C ALA A 12 44.00 7.03 5.97
N VAL A 13 43.63 7.34 7.23
CA VAL A 13 42.80 6.44 8.05
C VAL A 13 41.30 6.56 7.69
N ALA A 14 40.87 7.71 7.11
CA ALA A 14 39.48 7.92 6.73
C ALA A 14 39.06 7.16 5.44
N PHE A 15 40.00 6.69 4.64
CA PHE A 15 39.74 5.90 3.42
C PHE A 15 39.93 4.40 3.56
N ALA A 16 40.40 3.91 4.70
CA ALA A 16 40.61 2.49 4.96
C ALA A 16 39.36 1.78 5.49
N GLY A 17 38.23 2.46 5.63
CA GLY A 17 36.99 1.93 6.19
C GLY A 17 35.92 1.49 5.18
N CYS A 18 36.17 1.65 3.88
CA CYS A 18 35.29 1.09 2.83
C CYS A 18 36.00 -0.07 2.16
N THR A 19 36.12 -1.19 2.84
CA THR A 19 36.49 -2.44 2.18
C THR A 19 35.26 -2.93 1.40
N LYS A 20 35.49 -3.40 0.18
CA LYS A 20 34.45 -3.97 -0.72
C LYS A 20 33.73 -5.19 -0.14
N ASP A 21 34.08 -5.60 1.06
CA ASP A 21 33.67 -6.87 1.68
C ASP A 21 32.43 -6.75 2.58
N GLU A 22 31.84 -5.55 2.70
CA GLU A 22 30.62 -5.31 3.51
C GLU A 22 29.31 -5.22 2.71
N TRP A 23 29.37 -5.35 1.38
CA TRP A 23 28.16 -5.49 0.61
C TRP A 23 27.70 -6.95 0.70
N PRO A 24 26.44 -7.21 1.04
CA PRO A 24 25.90 -8.57 0.96
C PRO A 24 26.18 -9.12 -0.42
N ASP A 25 26.54 -10.40 -0.51
CA ASP A 25 26.79 -11.08 -1.76
C ASP A 25 25.73 -10.65 -2.79
N GLN A 26 26.18 -10.20 -3.96
CA GLN A 26 25.26 -9.82 -5.02
C GLN A 26 24.30 -10.98 -5.25
N PRO A 27 22.98 -10.71 -5.32
CA PRO A 27 22.03 -11.76 -5.62
C PRO A 27 22.47 -12.53 -6.85
N ASP A 28 22.36 -13.84 -6.79
CA ASP A 28 22.63 -14.68 -7.98
C ASP A 28 21.55 -14.42 -9.03
N TRP A 29 21.81 -13.45 -9.88
CA TRP A 29 20.92 -13.02 -10.96
C TRP A 29 20.63 -14.14 -11.97
N SER A 30 21.43 -15.22 -11.99
CA SER A 30 21.16 -16.39 -12.84
C SER A 30 19.94 -17.18 -12.37
N ARG A 31 19.49 -16.95 -11.13
CA ARG A 31 18.32 -17.58 -10.55
C ARG A 31 17.04 -16.76 -10.65
N ILE A 32 17.13 -15.54 -11.20
CA ILE A 32 15.93 -14.79 -11.49
C ILE A 32 15.25 -15.47 -12.68
N PRO A 33 14.00 -15.93 -12.50
CA PRO A 33 13.23 -16.48 -13.61
C PRO A 33 13.20 -15.46 -14.76
N ASP A 34 13.35 -15.90 -15.97
CA ASP A 34 13.19 -15.03 -17.14
C ASP A 34 11.81 -14.36 -17.06
N PRO A 35 11.75 -13.02 -16.93
CA PRO A 35 10.48 -12.32 -16.80
C PRO A 35 9.58 -12.44 -18.04
N SER A 36 10.12 -12.90 -19.15
CA SER A 36 9.34 -13.19 -20.37
C SER A 36 8.59 -14.52 -20.31
N ILE A 37 8.91 -15.40 -19.34
CA ILE A 37 8.22 -16.67 -19.16
C ILE A 37 7.11 -16.45 -18.12
N PRO A 38 5.82 -16.46 -18.51
CA PRO A 38 4.72 -16.36 -17.56
C PRO A 38 4.74 -17.57 -16.61
N VAL A 39 5.07 -17.35 -15.34
CA VAL A 39 4.90 -18.37 -14.32
C VAL A 39 3.41 -18.45 -14.01
N ASP A 40 2.80 -19.58 -14.34
CA ASP A 40 1.46 -19.90 -13.83
C ASP A 40 1.60 -20.33 -12.38
N ASP A 41 1.32 -19.43 -11.47
CA ASP A 41 1.36 -19.65 -10.03
C ASP A 41 0.01 -20.12 -9.46
N GLY A 42 -0.97 -20.38 -10.34
CA GLY A 42 -2.32 -20.84 -9.98
C GLY A 42 -3.21 -19.77 -9.36
N PHE A 43 -2.77 -18.50 -9.37
CA PHE A 43 -3.59 -17.38 -8.89
C PHE A 43 -4.30 -16.69 -10.05
N MET A 44 -5.48 -16.15 -9.78
CA MET A 44 -6.19 -15.30 -10.76
C MET A 44 -5.33 -14.06 -11.06
N LYS A 45 -5.26 -13.68 -12.33
CA LYS A 45 -4.51 -12.51 -12.81
C LYS A 45 -5.45 -11.51 -13.46
N PRO A 46 -5.18 -10.20 -13.32
CA PRO A 46 -5.90 -9.19 -14.10
C PRO A 46 -5.72 -9.43 -15.60
N ALA A 47 -6.72 -9.07 -16.37
CA ALA A 47 -6.59 -9.03 -17.83
C ALA A 47 -5.49 -8.04 -18.25
N ALA A 48 -5.02 -8.17 -19.51
CA ALA A 48 -4.07 -7.20 -20.05
C ALA A 48 -4.71 -5.81 -20.08
N CYS A 49 -3.98 -4.82 -19.56
CA CYS A 49 -4.43 -3.44 -19.49
C CYS A 49 -3.59 -2.57 -20.45
N SER A 50 -4.25 -1.86 -21.36
CA SER A 50 -3.59 -0.89 -22.24
C SER A 50 -3.57 0.53 -21.70
N ASN A 51 -4.42 0.82 -20.72
CA ASN A 51 -4.50 2.11 -20.05
C ASN A 51 -3.59 2.11 -18.81
N THR A 52 -2.60 2.99 -18.77
CA THR A 52 -1.60 3.08 -17.70
C THR A 52 -2.02 4.03 -16.56
N ILE A 53 -3.24 4.56 -16.59
CA ILE A 53 -3.72 5.51 -15.60
C ILE A 53 -4.09 4.78 -14.30
N VAL A 54 -3.66 5.35 -13.19
CA VAL A 54 -4.15 5.02 -11.84
C VAL A 54 -5.14 6.12 -11.42
N ALA A 55 -6.40 5.75 -11.22
CA ALA A 55 -7.45 6.68 -10.83
C ALA A 55 -7.35 6.98 -9.33
N HIS A 56 -6.94 8.21 -8.96
CA HIS A 56 -6.87 8.65 -7.58
C HIS A 56 -8.26 8.58 -6.94
N ARG A 57 -8.41 7.80 -5.88
CA ARG A 57 -9.66 7.50 -5.16
C ARG A 57 -10.80 7.06 -6.07
N GLY A 58 -10.44 6.44 -7.21
CA GLY A 58 -11.39 5.97 -8.22
C GLY A 58 -11.83 7.01 -9.25
N GLY A 59 -11.25 8.21 -9.27
CA GLY A 59 -11.69 9.29 -10.16
C GLY A 59 -13.07 9.83 -9.80
N ALA A 60 -13.37 9.87 -8.52
CA ALA A 60 -14.68 10.17 -7.95
C ALA A 60 -15.28 11.49 -8.42
N SER A 61 -14.46 12.55 -8.57
CA SER A 61 -14.90 13.86 -9.07
C SER A 61 -15.48 13.79 -10.49
N GLU A 62 -14.98 12.88 -11.32
CA GLU A 62 -15.40 12.76 -12.72
C GLU A 62 -16.75 12.02 -12.86
N CYS A 63 -17.01 11.06 -12.01
CA CYS A 63 -18.25 10.29 -12.02
C CYS A 63 -19.32 10.79 -11.04
N GLY A 64 -18.98 11.76 -10.19
CA GLY A 64 -19.87 12.28 -9.15
C GLY A 64 -20.11 11.31 -7.98
N ALA A 65 -19.28 10.27 -7.85
CA ALA A 65 -19.31 9.36 -6.72
C ALA A 65 -18.49 9.91 -5.55
N PRO A 66 -18.69 9.42 -4.32
CA PRO A 66 -17.77 9.72 -3.22
C PRO A 66 -16.38 9.12 -3.46
N ASP A 67 -15.35 9.79 -2.97
CA ASP A 67 -13.99 9.25 -2.90
C ASP A 67 -13.99 7.87 -2.21
N ASN A 68 -13.18 6.95 -2.72
CA ASN A 68 -13.03 5.61 -2.10
C ASN A 68 -14.35 4.80 -1.99
N SER A 69 -15.34 5.09 -2.82
CA SER A 69 -16.62 4.34 -2.87
C SER A 69 -16.55 3.16 -3.83
N MET A 70 -17.48 2.24 -3.70
CA MET A 70 -17.64 1.14 -4.66
C MET A 70 -18.00 1.68 -6.05
N ALA A 71 -18.85 2.72 -6.12
CA ALA A 71 -19.20 3.38 -7.38
C ALA A 71 -17.97 4.00 -8.07
N ALA A 72 -17.04 4.62 -7.31
CA ALA A 72 -15.79 5.15 -7.85
C ALA A 72 -14.87 4.03 -8.36
N LEU A 73 -14.80 2.90 -7.66
CA LEU A 73 -14.07 1.72 -8.13
C LEU A 73 -14.65 1.20 -9.45
N GLU A 74 -15.96 1.05 -9.52
CA GLU A 74 -16.65 0.59 -10.74
C GLU A 74 -16.44 1.54 -11.91
N TYR A 75 -16.39 2.83 -11.65
CA TYR A 75 -16.05 3.82 -12.68
C TYR A 75 -14.63 3.64 -13.20
N ALA A 76 -13.62 3.53 -12.32
CA ALA A 76 -12.25 3.26 -12.74
C ALA A 76 -12.13 1.95 -13.54
N MET A 77 -12.85 0.90 -13.14
CA MET A 77 -12.92 -0.37 -13.87
C MET A 77 -13.56 -0.19 -15.25
N SER A 78 -14.65 0.59 -15.36
CA SER A 78 -15.35 0.84 -16.63
C SER A 78 -14.47 1.58 -17.65
N LEU A 79 -13.55 2.40 -17.18
CA LEU A 79 -12.54 3.09 -18.00
C LEU A 79 -11.34 2.21 -18.35
N GLY A 80 -11.26 0.99 -17.83
CA GLY A 80 -10.12 0.10 -18.00
C GLY A 80 -8.82 0.70 -17.44
N CYS A 81 -8.89 1.47 -16.37
CA CYS A 81 -7.70 2.01 -15.70
C CYS A 81 -6.79 0.88 -15.22
N TYR A 82 -5.47 1.10 -15.27
CA TYR A 82 -4.49 0.16 -14.70
C TYR A 82 -4.78 -0.11 -13.23
N GLY A 83 -5.11 0.91 -12.48
CA GLY A 83 -5.43 0.79 -11.07
C GLY A 83 -6.40 1.85 -10.58
N MET A 84 -7.01 1.55 -9.44
CA MET A 84 -7.63 2.53 -8.55
C MET A 84 -6.73 2.70 -7.34
N GLU A 85 -6.20 3.91 -7.14
CA GLU A 85 -5.59 4.25 -5.86
C GLU A 85 -6.70 4.45 -4.83
N CYS A 86 -6.50 3.93 -3.62
CA CYS A 86 -7.44 4.06 -2.53
C CYS A 86 -6.74 4.10 -1.17
N ASP A 87 -7.29 4.93 -0.29
CA ASP A 87 -6.76 5.16 1.06
C ASP A 87 -7.24 4.06 2.01
N ILE A 88 -6.34 3.49 2.81
CA ILE A 88 -6.71 2.44 3.77
C ILE A 88 -6.34 2.79 5.21
N TYR A 89 -7.20 2.37 6.15
CA TYR A 89 -6.97 2.44 7.59
C TYR A 89 -7.30 1.11 8.27
N TRP A 90 -6.50 0.80 9.29
CA TRP A 90 -6.76 -0.31 10.21
C TRP A 90 -7.82 0.05 11.24
N THR A 91 -8.67 -0.92 11.60
CA THR A 91 -9.78 -0.77 12.55
C THR A 91 -9.52 -1.53 13.86
N LYS A 92 -10.29 -1.21 14.89
CA LYS A 92 -10.21 -1.84 16.21
C LYS A 92 -10.45 -3.35 16.21
N ASP A 93 -11.25 -3.85 15.28
CA ASP A 93 -11.56 -5.27 15.09
C ASP A 93 -10.60 -5.97 14.11
N ASP A 94 -9.42 -5.37 13.90
CA ASP A 94 -8.36 -5.91 13.05
C ASP A 94 -8.81 -6.15 11.59
N ASP A 95 -9.57 -5.21 11.05
CA ASP A 95 -9.97 -5.19 9.64
C ASP A 95 -9.41 -3.94 8.94
N ILE A 96 -9.63 -3.82 7.64
CA ILE A 96 -9.20 -2.70 6.81
C ILE A 96 -10.42 -2.06 6.14
N ILE A 97 -10.62 -0.77 6.41
CA ILE A 97 -11.59 0.06 5.69
C ILE A 97 -10.91 0.84 4.56
N VAL A 98 -11.69 1.15 3.52
CA VAL A 98 -11.26 2.00 2.42
C VAL A 98 -11.95 3.35 2.54
N ALA A 99 -11.20 4.38 2.91
CA ALA A 99 -11.70 5.73 3.13
C ALA A 99 -10.55 6.74 3.21
N HIS A 100 -10.83 8.00 2.95
CA HIS A 100 -9.96 9.10 3.35
C HIS A 100 -10.53 9.76 4.61
N ALA A 101 -9.75 9.77 5.69
CA ALA A 101 -10.14 10.43 6.92
C ALA A 101 -10.07 11.97 6.80
N ASP A 102 -10.84 12.66 7.61
CA ASP A 102 -10.79 14.12 7.76
C ASP A 102 -9.52 14.61 8.47
N GLY A 103 -9.43 15.92 8.69
CA GLY A 103 -8.28 16.56 9.35
C GLY A 103 -8.05 16.11 10.80
N ASP A 104 -9.07 15.54 11.45
CA ASP A 104 -8.99 14.94 12.79
C ASP A 104 -8.74 13.42 12.73
N CYS A 105 -8.37 12.90 11.58
CA CYS A 105 -8.20 11.48 11.31
C CYS A 105 -9.46 10.65 11.59
N LYS A 106 -10.63 11.19 11.27
CA LYS A 106 -11.92 10.53 11.48
C LYS A 106 -12.56 10.10 10.16
N VAL A 107 -13.21 8.95 10.20
CA VAL A 107 -14.14 8.44 9.20
C VAL A 107 -15.49 8.29 9.89
N ASN A 108 -16.54 8.86 9.33
CA ASN A 108 -17.87 8.88 9.97
C ASN A 108 -17.81 9.38 11.42
N ASN A 109 -17.03 10.42 11.70
CA ASN A 109 -16.79 11.03 13.02
C ASN A 109 -16.07 10.15 14.06
N LEU A 110 -15.57 8.97 13.68
CA LEU A 110 -14.83 8.06 14.53
C LEU A 110 -13.40 7.87 14.00
N GLN A 111 -12.45 7.71 14.91
CA GLN A 111 -11.09 7.33 14.52
C GLN A 111 -11.06 5.82 14.21
N PRO A 112 -10.62 5.39 13.03
CA PRO A 112 -10.72 3.99 12.60
C PRO A 112 -10.17 2.99 13.61
N TRP A 113 -9.00 3.24 14.16
CA TRP A 113 -8.34 2.34 15.13
C TRP A 113 -9.03 2.25 16.49
N THR A 114 -10.04 3.08 16.77
CA THR A 114 -10.84 3.05 18.00
C THR A 114 -12.22 2.43 17.82
N ALA A 115 -12.62 2.16 16.59
CA ALA A 115 -13.94 1.67 16.22
C ALA A 115 -13.84 0.42 15.34
N THR A 116 -14.83 -0.44 15.45
CA THR A 116 -15.03 -1.57 14.54
C THR A 116 -15.62 -1.12 13.22
N VAL A 117 -15.52 -1.92 12.19
CA VAL A 117 -16.18 -1.67 10.89
C VAL A 117 -17.70 -1.46 11.10
N ALA A 118 -18.33 -2.27 11.96
CA ALA A 118 -19.76 -2.15 12.26
C ALA A 118 -20.09 -0.81 12.92
N GLU A 119 -19.28 -0.34 13.88
CA GLU A 119 -19.47 0.96 14.53
C GLU A 119 -19.30 2.12 13.54
N LEU A 120 -18.28 2.05 12.67
CA LEU A 120 -18.05 3.05 11.63
C LEU A 120 -19.22 3.12 10.62
N ARG A 121 -19.78 1.98 10.21
CA ARG A 121 -20.95 1.91 9.34
C ARG A 121 -22.22 2.42 10.01
N ALA A 122 -22.40 2.13 11.29
CA ALA A 122 -23.53 2.64 12.06
C ALA A 122 -23.47 4.16 12.26
N ALA A 123 -22.28 4.74 12.32
CA ALA A 123 -22.08 6.16 12.50
C ALA A 123 -22.35 7.02 11.26
N GLY A 124 -22.36 6.41 10.04
CA GLY A 124 -22.66 7.15 8.81
C GLY A 124 -22.57 6.32 7.55
N ARG A 125 -23.03 6.92 6.45
CA ARG A 125 -22.92 6.42 5.10
C ARG A 125 -22.19 7.40 4.20
N LEU A 126 -21.70 6.95 3.07
CA LEU A 126 -21.16 7.82 2.03
C LEU A 126 -22.28 8.71 1.46
N SER A 127 -21.91 9.82 0.83
CA SER A 127 -22.88 10.82 0.33
C SER A 127 -23.86 10.28 -0.73
N ASN A 128 -23.50 9.19 -1.40
CA ASN A 128 -24.37 8.48 -2.36
C ASN A 128 -25.22 7.39 -1.70
N GLY A 129 -25.15 7.21 -0.38
CA GLY A 129 -25.92 6.21 0.39
C GLY A 129 -25.23 4.86 0.55
N GLU A 130 -24.06 4.64 -0.07
CA GLU A 130 -23.27 3.43 0.13
C GLU A 130 -22.78 3.28 1.57
N GLU A 131 -22.56 2.05 2.00
CA GLU A 131 -21.83 1.76 3.22
C GLU A 131 -20.35 2.02 3.02
N LEU A 132 -19.66 2.32 4.12
CA LEU A 132 -18.20 2.39 4.14
C LEU A 132 -17.62 1.04 3.69
N PRO A 133 -16.84 0.98 2.60
CA PRO A 133 -16.33 -0.28 2.09
C PRO A 133 -15.15 -0.80 2.90
N THR A 134 -14.99 -2.12 2.93
CA THR A 134 -13.79 -2.81 3.40
C THR A 134 -12.86 -3.16 2.23
N LEU A 135 -11.59 -3.43 2.56
CA LEU A 135 -10.63 -3.89 1.56
C LEU A 135 -11.06 -5.23 0.93
N GLU A 136 -11.63 -6.13 1.72
CA GLU A 136 -12.11 -7.41 1.23
C GLU A 136 -13.20 -7.25 0.17
N GLU A 137 -14.13 -6.31 0.36
CA GLU A 137 -15.19 -6.01 -0.62
C GLU A 137 -14.59 -5.45 -1.92
N PHE A 138 -13.60 -4.58 -1.83
CA PHE A 138 -12.88 -4.04 -2.99
C PHE A 138 -12.12 -5.13 -3.75
N ILE A 139 -11.40 -6.01 -3.04
CA ILE A 139 -10.70 -7.14 -3.65
C ILE A 139 -11.68 -8.06 -4.36
N ARG A 140 -12.79 -8.42 -3.75
CA ARG A 140 -13.85 -9.24 -4.41
C ARG A 140 -14.37 -8.59 -5.67
N ARG A 141 -14.48 -7.26 -5.68
CA ARG A 141 -14.99 -6.53 -6.83
C ARG A 141 -14.01 -6.50 -8.00
N VAL A 142 -12.70 -6.37 -7.75
CA VAL A 142 -11.70 -6.39 -8.82
C VAL A 142 -11.35 -7.80 -9.31
N MET A 143 -11.48 -8.81 -8.47
CA MET A 143 -11.19 -10.21 -8.82
C MET A 143 -12.33 -10.84 -9.64
N VAL A 144 -12.62 -10.25 -10.80
CA VAL A 144 -13.61 -10.77 -11.75
C VAL A 144 -12.95 -10.98 -13.11
N GLU A 145 -13.41 -11.99 -13.83
CA GLU A 145 -12.90 -12.32 -15.16
C GLU A 145 -12.99 -11.12 -16.11
N GLY A 146 -11.91 -10.89 -16.85
CA GLY A 146 -11.83 -9.80 -17.83
C GLY A 146 -11.49 -8.43 -17.24
N ASN A 147 -11.47 -8.26 -15.93
CA ASN A 147 -11.04 -7.00 -15.30
C ASN A 147 -9.51 -6.84 -15.36
N CYS A 148 -9.04 -5.66 -15.76
CA CYS A 148 -7.63 -5.31 -15.77
C CYS A 148 -7.23 -4.37 -14.62
N THR A 149 -8.19 -3.77 -13.92
CA THR A 149 -7.94 -2.78 -12.86
C THR A 149 -7.46 -3.45 -11.58
N ARG A 150 -6.39 -2.89 -11.01
CA ARG A 150 -5.82 -3.28 -9.71
C ARG A 150 -6.21 -2.27 -8.63
N LEU A 151 -6.02 -2.66 -7.39
CA LEU A 151 -6.08 -1.76 -6.24
C LEU A 151 -4.66 -1.31 -5.89
N VAL A 152 -4.45 0.00 -5.82
CA VAL A 152 -3.20 0.61 -5.35
C VAL A 152 -3.49 1.20 -3.98
N LEU A 153 -3.13 0.45 -2.93
CA LEU A 153 -3.49 0.77 -1.55
C LEU A 153 -2.52 1.79 -0.95
N ASP A 154 -3.00 2.99 -0.67
CA ASP A 154 -2.24 3.98 0.11
C ASP A 154 -2.43 3.71 1.61
N VAL A 155 -1.39 3.16 2.23
CA VAL A 155 -1.36 2.92 3.68
C VAL A 155 -1.19 4.26 4.38
N LYS A 156 -2.29 4.84 4.83
CA LYS A 156 -2.30 6.20 5.37
C LYS A 156 -1.57 6.30 6.69
N ARG A 157 -0.73 7.33 6.78
CA ARG A 157 -0.20 7.76 8.08
C ARG A 157 -1.32 8.37 8.91
N VAL A 158 -1.13 8.30 10.21
CA VAL A 158 -1.96 9.01 11.18
C VAL A 158 -1.18 10.23 11.66
N ASP A 159 -1.73 11.42 11.49
CA ASP A 159 -1.06 12.67 11.84
C ASP A 159 -1.12 12.98 13.33
N LYS A 160 -0.23 13.86 13.78
CA LYS A 160 -0.29 14.38 15.17
C LYS A 160 -1.62 15.11 15.42
N PRO A 161 -2.17 15.04 16.62
CA PRO A 161 -1.61 14.43 17.84
C PRO A 161 -1.82 12.91 17.98
N TYR A 162 -2.45 12.26 17.02
CA TYR A 162 -2.89 10.85 17.06
C TYR A 162 -1.83 9.87 16.55
N ALA A 163 -0.73 10.36 16.01
CA ALA A 163 0.30 9.56 15.35
C ALA A 163 0.88 8.49 16.27
N GLN A 164 0.55 7.23 15.95
CA GLN A 164 1.16 6.05 16.54
C GLN A 164 1.66 5.16 15.40
N PRO A 165 2.96 4.83 15.36
CA PRO A 165 3.53 4.02 14.28
C PRO A 165 2.81 2.69 14.06
N GLU A 166 2.32 2.08 15.14
CA GLU A 166 1.61 0.81 15.10
C GLU A 166 0.34 0.84 14.23
N TYR A 167 -0.31 1.96 14.05
CA TYR A 167 -1.52 2.04 13.21
C TYR A 167 -1.20 1.81 11.74
N VAL A 168 -0.10 2.40 11.26
CA VAL A 168 0.41 2.19 9.89
C VAL A 168 0.91 0.76 9.72
N VAL A 169 1.67 0.25 10.71
CA VAL A 169 2.21 -1.11 10.70
C VAL A 169 1.08 -2.13 10.67
N ASN A 170 0.04 -1.96 11.51
CA ASN A 170 -1.12 -2.85 11.53
C ASN A 170 -1.93 -2.78 10.25
N ALA A 171 -2.09 -1.58 9.66
CA ALA A 171 -2.78 -1.44 8.37
C ALA A 171 -2.05 -2.21 7.26
N ALA A 172 -0.73 -2.08 7.16
CA ALA A 172 0.07 -2.80 6.17
C ALA A 172 0.05 -4.32 6.42
N ARG A 173 0.20 -4.76 7.68
CA ARG A 173 0.13 -6.17 8.07
C ARG A 173 -1.21 -6.77 7.66
N ARG A 174 -2.30 -6.19 8.13
CA ARG A 174 -3.63 -6.75 7.91
C ARG A 174 -4.03 -6.72 6.44
N ALA A 175 -3.68 -5.67 5.69
CA ALA A 175 -3.88 -5.63 4.25
C ALA A 175 -3.17 -6.79 3.54
N CYS A 176 -1.91 -7.06 3.88
CA CYS A 176 -1.15 -8.19 3.31
C CYS A 176 -1.75 -9.56 3.70
N GLU A 177 -2.26 -9.71 4.92
CA GLU A 177 -2.96 -10.93 5.35
C GLU A 177 -4.24 -11.15 4.53
N ILE A 178 -5.09 -10.12 4.38
CA ILE A 178 -6.32 -10.19 3.55
C ILE A 178 -5.97 -10.56 2.09
N VAL A 179 -4.94 -9.93 1.51
CA VAL A 179 -4.49 -10.24 0.14
C VAL A 179 -4.07 -11.70 0.03
N THR A 180 -3.36 -12.23 1.03
CA THR A 180 -2.93 -13.63 1.06
C THR A 180 -4.11 -14.59 1.22
N GLU A 181 -5.01 -14.31 2.16
CA GLU A 181 -6.21 -15.09 2.44
C GLU A 181 -7.12 -15.19 1.21
N MET A 182 -7.27 -14.09 0.48
CA MET A 182 -8.07 -14.00 -0.73
C MET A 182 -7.34 -14.42 -2.02
N LYS A 183 -6.04 -14.74 -1.94
CA LYS A 183 -5.20 -15.07 -3.10
C LYS A 183 -5.15 -13.96 -4.15
N ALA A 184 -5.13 -12.69 -3.71
CA ALA A 184 -5.33 -11.49 -4.51
C ALA A 184 -4.02 -10.77 -4.92
N LYS A 185 -2.85 -11.37 -4.74
CA LYS A 185 -1.53 -10.72 -4.91
C LYS A 185 -1.32 -10.03 -6.27
N HIS A 186 -1.98 -10.50 -7.33
CA HIS A 186 -1.87 -9.89 -8.66
C HIS A 186 -2.81 -8.69 -8.86
N PHE A 187 -3.75 -8.48 -7.96
CA PHE A 187 -4.73 -7.40 -8.02
C PHE A 187 -4.44 -6.27 -7.04
N VAL A 188 -3.37 -6.36 -6.25
CA VAL A 188 -3.08 -5.40 -5.18
C VAL A 188 -1.63 -4.98 -5.25
N GLU A 189 -1.42 -3.67 -5.14
CA GLU A 189 -0.13 -3.02 -4.96
C GLU A 189 -0.22 -2.10 -3.74
N LEU A 190 0.84 -1.99 -2.94
CA LEU A 190 0.88 -1.08 -1.79
C LEU A 190 1.69 0.17 -2.10
N ILE A 191 1.21 1.31 -1.61
CA ILE A 191 2.00 2.53 -1.48
C ILE A 191 2.04 2.90 0.00
N CYS A 192 3.21 3.20 0.53
CA CYS A 192 3.36 3.67 1.89
C CYS A 192 3.75 5.15 1.88
N THR A 193 2.83 6.01 2.28
CA THR A 193 3.01 7.47 2.39
C THR A 193 3.29 7.87 3.83
N GLY A 194 4.34 7.36 4.42
CA GLY A 194 4.65 7.66 5.81
C GLY A 194 6.04 8.27 5.99
N PHE A 195 6.16 9.26 6.89
CA PHE A 195 7.46 9.77 7.30
C PHE A 195 8.11 8.97 8.45
N ASN A 196 7.46 7.88 8.88
CA ASN A 196 8.02 6.99 9.88
C ASN A 196 8.77 5.85 9.20
N LEU A 197 10.09 5.92 9.19
CA LEU A 197 10.94 4.93 8.52
C LEU A 197 10.76 3.51 9.06
N ASP A 198 10.49 3.34 10.35
CA ASP A 198 10.34 2.00 10.94
C ASP A 198 9.00 1.38 10.54
N ALA A 199 7.94 2.18 10.48
CA ALA A 199 6.64 1.74 9.95
C ALA A 199 6.74 1.38 8.46
N MET A 200 7.46 2.17 7.67
CA MET A 200 7.70 1.88 6.25
C MET A 200 8.50 0.59 6.03
N LYS A 201 9.54 0.36 6.84
CA LYS A 201 10.30 -0.91 6.81
C LYS A 201 9.44 -2.11 7.19
N ALA A 202 8.59 -1.96 8.22
CA ALA A 202 7.67 -3.02 8.61
C ALA A 202 6.64 -3.33 7.51
N ALA A 203 6.05 -2.30 6.91
CA ALA A 203 5.13 -2.44 5.78
C ALA A 203 5.80 -3.15 4.58
N HIS A 204 7.02 -2.76 4.25
CA HIS A 204 7.82 -3.42 3.22
C HIS A 204 8.02 -4.91 3.52
N ASN A 205 8.36 -5.26 4.76
CA ASN A 205 8.56 -6.66 5.14
C ASN A 205 7.29 -7.49 4.99
N PHE A 206 6.13 -6.97 5.38
CA PHE A 206 4.85 -7.66 5.17
C PHE A 206 4.53 -7.83 3.69
N ALA A 207 4.74 -6.81 2.88
CA ALA A 207 4.52 -6.88 1.43
C ALA A 207 5.44 -7.93 0.76
N VAL A 208 6.71 -7.99 1.15
CA VAL A 208 7.65 -9.02 0.65
C VAL A 208 7.19 -10.42 1.03
N ILE A 209 6.74 -10.63 2.27
CA ILE A 209 6.23 -11.95 2.71
C ILE A 209 4.97 -12.36 1.95
N ALA A 210 4.08 -11.42 1.67
CA ALA A 210 2.84 -11.64 0.94
C ALA A 210 3.01 -11.68 -0.59
N ASP A 211 4.22 -11.42 -1.10
CA ASP A 211 4.52 -11.28 -2.53
C ASP A 211 3.63 -10.21 -3.20
N VAL A 212 3.48 -9.08 -2.52
CA VAL A 212 2.71 -7.92 -2.99
C VAL A 212 3.67 -6.80 -3.37
N PRO A 213 3.56 -6.21 -4.56
CA PRO A 213 4.36 -5.05 -4.94
C PRO A 213 4.17 -3.89 -3.97
N ILE A 214 5.26 -3.24 -3.59
CA ILE A 214 5.22 -2.07 -2.71
C ILE A 214 6.07 -0.93 -3.27
N GLY A 215 5.47 0.26 -3.35
CA GLY A 215 6.13 1.52 -3.62
C GLY A 215 6.23 2.38 -2.37
N MET A 216 7.22 3.26 -2.33
CA MET A 216 7.34 4.30 -1.30
C MET A 216 7.22 5.67 -1.96
N ASN A 217 6.38 6.53 -1.39
CA ASN A 217 6.14 7.88 -1.87
C ASN A 217 6.62 8.91 -0.83
#